data_eda2351e04fba285f34708dc3f88ddb5
#
_entry.id   eda2351e04fba285f34708dc3f88ddb5
#
_cell.length_a   1.000
_cell.length_b   1.000
_cell.length_c   1.000
_cell.angle_alpha   90.00
_cell.angle_beta   90.00
_cell.angle_gamma   90.00
#
_symmetry.space_group_name_H-M   'P 1'
#
loop_
_entity.id
_entity.type
_entity.pdbx_description
1 polymer ?
#
loop_
_entity_poly.entity_id
_entity_poly.type
_entity_poly.pdbx_seq_one_letter_code
_entity_poly.pdbx_strand_id
1 'polypeptide(L)'
;AVRGDITMVFNDGVFSHRIFGGLYTGNKTISGSTSLYINGGTVMNEIYAGNKTDGTISQGTSLTVTGTDAILGKADGDNWTWTLLCGGNKASGTINGGTAITLKDIAATTGDGSEHKFDKYAGTIDGKGGGTVNGEKKLVFDHYTTSFLGTLQNFDKVQVTGNSDLALDKALGNTVASLTVDAGSALRFNQDQGATLDITNNGTIRTSHNLTLKSADTGTGTYWVEGGTLDLAGQAVSGKISISAGALANTA
;
A
#
# COMPACT_ATOMS: atom_id res chain seq x y z
N ALA A 1 -9.38 29.84 0.38
CA ALA A 1 -9.48 28.71 -0.55
C ALA A 1 -8.27 28.70 -1.49
N VAL A 2 -7.78 27.52 -1.81
CA VAL A 2 -6.81 27.32 -2.89
C VAL A 2 -7.60 26.85 -4.11
N ARG A 3 -7.41 27.52 -5.25
CA ARG A 3 -8.08 27.13 -6.51
C ARG A 3 -7.10 26.28 -7.33
N GLY A 4 -7.52 25.08 -7.71
CA GLY A 4 -6.73 24.11 -8.47
C GLY A 4 -5.99 23.10 -7.61
N ASP A 5 -5.05 22.41 -8.23
CA ASP A 5 -4.29 21.32 -7.63
C ASP A 5 -3.02 21.81 -6.90
N ILE A 6 -2.56 21.03 -5.95
CA ILE A 6 -1.27 21.23 -5.27
C ILE A 6 -0.39 20.04 -5.59
N THR A 7 0.81 20.29 -6.11
CA THR A 7 1.81 19.24 -6.34
C THR A 7 3.10 19.60 -5.63
N MET A 8 3.65 18.64 -4.89
CA MET A 8 4.94 18.76 -4.21
C MET A 8 5.83 17.59 -4.61
N VAL A 9 7.10 17.87 -4.89
CA VAL A 9 8.09 16.86 -5.31
C VAL A 9 9.32 17.00 -4.42
N PHE A 10 9.70 15.89 -3.80
CA PHE A 10 10.87 15.78 -2.93
C PHE A 10 11.85 14.80 -3.58
N ASN A 11 12.91 15.34 -4.18
CA ASN A 11 13.91 14.52 -4.87
C ASN A 11 15.10 14.16 -3.97
N ASP A 12 15.42 15.03 -3.00
CA ASP A 12 16.55 14.87 -2.09
C ASP A 12 16.38 15.81 -0.88
N GLY A 13 17.29 15.70 0.10
CA GLY A 13 17.32 16.53 1.29
C GLY A 13 16.88 15.81 2.55
N VAL A 14 16.95 16.53 3.69
CA VAL A 14 16.55 16.01 5.01
C VAL A 14 15.39 16.82 5.56
N PHE A 15 14.28 16.17 5.79
CA PHE A 15 13.05 16.75 6.33
C PHE A 15 12.81 16.22 7.74
N SER A 16 13.13 17.06 8.74
CA SER A 16 13.00 16.71 10.17
C SER A 16 11.58 16.87 10.72
N HIS A 17 10.68 17.52 9.97
CA HIS A 17 9.30 17.75 10.38
C HIS A 17 8.32 16.97 9.48
N ARG A 18 7.04 17.01 9.86
CA ARG A 18 5.95 16.39 9.11
C ARG A 18 5.72 17.08 7.77
N ILE A 19 5.37 16.30 6.76
CA ILE A 19 4.98 16.79 5.44
C ILE A 19 3.46 16.70 5.30
N PHE A 20 2.85 17.76 4.78
CA PHE A 20 1.42 17.83 4.46
C PHE A 20 1.24 18.30 3.02
N GLY A 21 0.52 17.53 2.21
CA GLY A 21 0.20 17.90 0.83
C GLY A 21 -0.81 19.02 0.70
N GLY A 22 -1.62 19.22 1.74
CA GLY A 22 -2.69 20.21 1.76
C GLY A 22 -2.44 21.36 2.75
N LEU A 23 -3.52 21.87 3.33
CA LEU A 23 -3.48 23.01 4.24
C LEU A 23 -2.89 22.65 5.60
N TYR A 24 -2.05 23.54 6.11
CA TYR A 24 -1.47 23.40 7.45
C TYR A 24 -2.47 23.79 8.54
N THR A 25 -3.21 24.88 8.34
CA THR A 25 -4.21 25.39 9.30
C THR A 25 -5.44 25.94 8.61
N GLY A 26 -6.55 25.90 9.34
CA GLY A 26 -7.82 26.57 8.99
C GLY A 26 -8.78 25.72 8.16
N ASN A 27 -10.06 26.04 8.35
CA ASN A 27 -11.17 25.40 7.64
C ASN A 27 -11.37 26.04 6.26
N LYS A 28 -10.52 25.68 5.30
CA LYS A 28 -10.54 26.18 3.93
C LYS A 28 -10.65 25.02 2.94
N THR A 29 -11.00 25.35 1.69
CA THR A 29 -11.16 24.39 0.61
C THR A 29 -10.03 24.50 -0.40
N ILE A 30 -9.48 23.34 -0.77
CA ILE A 30 -8.70 23.14 -1.99
C ILE A 30 -9.68 22.60 -3.02
N SER A 31 -9.90 23.32 -4.12
CA SER A 31 -10.89 22.93 -5.14
C SER A 31 -10.42 21.80 -6.05
N GLY A 32 -9.14 21.53 -6.08
CA GLY A 32 -8.52 20.42 -6.82
C GLY A 32 -8.10 19.28 -5.91
N SER A 33 -7.03 18.61 -6.32
CA SER A 33 -6.36 17.50 -5.64
C SER A 33 -5.05 17.93 -4.96
N THR A 34 -4.49 17.04 -4.14
CA THR A 34 -3.12 17.18 -3.64
C THR A 34 -2.28 15.97 -4.04
N SER A 35 -1.06 16.21 -4.51
CA SER A 35 -0.13 15.17 -4.95
C SER A 35 1.26 15.38 -4.34
N LEU A 36 1.75 14.36 -3.63
CA LEU A 36 3.09 14.32 -3.09
C LEU A 36 3.91 13.24 -3.80
N TYR A 37 5.13 13.60 -4.20
CA TYR A 37 6.10 12.68 -4.79
C TYR A 37 7.36 12.66 -3.94
N ILE A 38 7.75 11.51 -3.46
CA ILE A 38 8.99 11.26 -2.71
C ILE A 38 9.87 10.38 -3.59
N ASN A 39 10.87 10.98 -4.20
CA ASN A 39 11.78 10.29 -5.12
C ASN A 39 13.16 10.00 -4.48
N GLY A 40 13.39 10.50 -3.26
CA GLY A 40 14.64 10.32 -2.52
C GLY A 40 14.67 11.17 -1.26
N GLY A 41 15.87 11.29 -0.64
CA GLY A 41 16.08 12.05 0.58
C GLY A 41 15.61 11.31 1.85
N THR A 42 15.67 12.03 2.97
CA THR A 42 15.31 11.50 4.29
C THR A 42 14.12 12.26 4.86
N VAL A 43 13.05 11.55 5.26
CA VAL A 43 11.90 12.12 5.97
C VAL A 43 11.79 11.46 7.33
N MET A 44 11.99 12.24 8.40
CA MET A 44 12.11 11.74 9.77
C MET A 44 10.80 11.58 10.51
N ASN A 45 9.71 12.21 10.01
CA ASN A 45 8.41 12.21 10.65
C ASN A 45 7.30 11.83 9.65
N GLU A 46 6.05 11.94 10.09
CA GLU A 46 4.86 11.52 9.36
C GLU A 46 4.66 12.29 8.03
N ILE A 47 4.17 11.61 7.00
CA ILE A 47 3.77 12.18 5.71
C ILE A 47 2.27 12.00 5.55
N TYR A 48 1.56 13.09 5.26
CA TYR A 48 0.13 13.11 4.96
C TYR A 48 -0.09 13.75 3.59
N ALA A 49 -0.72 13.05 2.67
CA ALA A 49 -1.07 13.61 1.37
C ALA A 49 -2.17 14.69 1.48
N GLY A 50 -2.95 14.68 2.55
CA GLY A 50 -4.01 15.63 2.84
C GLY A 50 -3.61 16.80 3.75
N ASN A 51 -4.59 17.35 4.45
CA ASN A 51 -4.44 18.48 5.36
C ASN A 51 -3.88 18.06 6.73
N LYS A 52 -3.23 19.02 7.42
CA LYS A 52 -2.85 18.82 8.83
C LYS A 52 -4.06 18.84 9.77
N THR A 53 -4.96 19.80 9.59
CA THR A 53 -6.14 20.00 10.42
C THR A 53 -7.41 19.88 9.57
N ASP A 54 -8.35 20.77 9.81
CA ASP A 54 -9.63 20.84 9.11
C ASP A 54 -9.49 21.28 7.64
N GLY A 55 -10.60 21.33 6.96
CA GLY A 55 -10.71 21.80 5.60
C GLY A 55 -11.11 20.70 4.64
N THR A 56 -11.42 21.10 3.42
CA THR A 56 -11.92 20.20 2.38
C THR A 56 -10.94 20.14 1.22
N ILE A 57 -10.64 18.94 0.75
CA ILE A 57 -10.03 18.70 -0.56
C ILE A 57 -11.15 18.18 -1.46
N SER A 58 -11.50 18.95 -2.49
CA SER A 58 -12.70 18.67 -3.29
C SER A 58 -12.54 17.47 -4.20
N GLN A 59 -11.32 17.15 -4.58
CA GLN A 59 -10.98 15.93 -5.33
C GLN A 59 -10.24 14.92 -4.44
N GLY A 60 -9.27 14.22 -4.95
CA GLY A 60 -8.52 13.23 -4.21
C GLY A 60 -7.17 13.71 -3.70
N THR A 61 -6.50 12.83 -2.99
CA THR A 61 -5.11 13.00 -2.57
C THR A 61 -4.26 11.85 -3.10
N SER A 62 -2.98 12.11 -3.41
CA SER A 62 -2.04 11.07 -3.78
C SER A 62 -0.68 11.24 -3.10
N LEU A 63 -0.06 10.12 -2.77
CA LEU A 63 1.32 10.01 -2.31
C LEU A 63 2.01 8.95 -3.15
N THR A 64 3.09 9.34 -3.84
CA THR A 64 3.92 8.38 -4.59
C THR A 64 5.32 8.36 -3.99
N VAL A 65 5.80 7.17 -3.65
CA VAL A 65 7.21 6.93 -3.32
C VAL A 65 7.81 6.17 -4.49
N THR A 66 8.88 6.74 -5.10
CA THR A 66 9.52 6.17 -6.28
C THR A 66 10.96 5.80 -5.98
N GLY A 67 11.33 4.56 -6.31
CA GLY A 67 12.68 4.05 -6.08
C GLY A 67 12.97 3.73 -4.61
N THR A 68 14.11 3.10 -4.39
CA THR A 68 14.51 2.60 -3.06
C THR A 68 15.32 3.58 -2.23
N ASP A 69 15.73 4.71 -2.80
CA ASP A 69 16.70 5.63 -2.16
C ASP A 69 16.10 6.50 -1.04
N ALA A 70 14.78 6.58 -0.94
CA ALA A 70 14.13 7.30 0.15
C ALA A 70 14.37 6.60 1.50
N ILE A 71 14.76 7.38 2.51
CA ILE A 71 14.90 6.96 3.90
C ILE A 71 13.74 7.55 4.68
N LEU A 72 12.79 6.70 5.10
CA LEU A 72 11.57 7.14 5.76
C LEU A 72 11.57 6.69 7.23
N GLY A 73 12.22 7.48 8.06
CA GLY A 73 12.36 7.20 9.47
C GLY A 73 13.52 7.97 10.11
N LYS A 74 13.77 7.67 11.36
CA LYS A 74 14.87 8.25 12.14
C LYS A 74 15.36 7.28 13.20
N ALA A 75 16.62 7.42 13.61
CA ALA A 75 17.15 6.77 14.80
C ALA A 75 16.46 7.31 16.07
N ASP A 76 16.17 6.40 17.00
CA ASP A 76 15.64 6.67 18.33
C ASP A 76 16.40 5.80 19.33
N GLY A 77 17.55 6.31 19.80
CA GLY A 77 18.55 5.54 20.52
C GLY A 77 19.12 4.42 19.64
N ASP A 78 19.08 3.19 20.14
CA ASP A 78 19.51 1.98 19.41
C ASP A 78 18.42 1.43 18.46
N ASN A 79 17.25 2.07 18.41
CA ASN A 79 16.12 1.63 17.60
C ASN A 79 15.93 2.53 16.38
N TRP A 80 15.16 2.03 15.42
CA TRP A 80 14.71 2.80 14.26
C TRP A 80 13.20 3.00 14.30
N THR A 81 12.77 4.27 14.18
CA THR A 81 11.34 4.63 14.10
C THR A 81 10.99 4.99 12.66
N TRP A 82 10.13 4.18 12.03
CA TRP A 82 9.68 4.41 10.66
C TRP A 82 8.65 5.54 10.57
N THR A 83 8.74 6.32 9.50
CA THR A 83 7.76 7.35 9.15
C THR A 83 6.41 6.73 8.80
N LEU A 84 5.32 7.29 9.33
CA LEU A 84 3.97 6.96 8.85
C LEU A 84 3.75 7.56 7.46
N LEU A 85 3.28 6.77 6.51
CA LEU A 85 2.77 7.22 5.22
C LEU A 85 1.24 7.22 5.24
N CYS A 86 0.63 8.38 5.04
CA CYS A 86 -0.81 8.52 5.08
C CYS A 86 -1.37 9.18 3.81
N GLY A 87 -2.33 8.52 3.17
CA GLY A 87 -3.05 9.07 2.02
C GLY A 87 -4.02 10.20 2.37
N GLY A 88 -4.50 10.24 3.60
CA GLY A 88 -5.53 11.17 4.06
C GLY A 88 -5.03 12.37 4.85
N ASN A 89 -5.94 12.97 5.63
CA ASN A 89 -5.66 14.07 6.55
C ASN A 89 -5.05 13.55 7.86
N LYS A 90 -4.27 14.41 8.55
CA LYS A 90 -3.74 14.03 9.87
C LYS A 90 -4.82 13.98 10.95
N ALA A 91 -5.62 15.01 11.09
CA ALA A 91 -6.60 15.11 12.18
C ALA A 91 -8.04 14.98 11.66
N SER A 92 -8.60 16.03 11.10
CA SER A 92 -10.00 16.12 10.68
C SER A 92 -10.10 16.64 9.23
N GLY A 93 -11.28 17.11 8.86
CA GLY A 93 -11.54 17.58 7.49
C GLY A 93 -12.00 16.47 6.55
N THR A 94 -12.28 16.85 5.31
CA THR A 94 -12.91 15.96 4.32
C THR A 94 -12.12 15.92 3.02
N ILE A 95 -11.95 14.74 2.48
CA ILE A 95 -11.49 14.49 1.11
C ILE A 95 -12.69 13.92 0.35
N ASN A 96 -13.23 14.67 -0.62
CA ASN A 96 -14.43 14.27 -1.36
C ASN A 96 -14.14 13.20 -2.42
N GLY A 97 -12.94 13.19 -2.99
CA GLY A 97 -12.46 12.09 -3.82
C GLY A 97 -11.82 10.98 -2.99
N GLY A 98 -11.11 10.10 -3.65
CA GLY A 98 -10.37 9.03 -2.98
C GLY A 98 -8.98 9.45 -2.50
N THR A 99 -8.29 8.51 -1.87
CA THR A 99 -6.86 8.60 -1.57
C THR A 99 -6.11 7.52 -2.32
N ALA A 100 -4.92 7.84 -2.85
CA ALA A 100 -4.07 6.87 -3.49
C ALA A 100 -2.64 6.94 -2.92
N ILE A 101 -2.07 5.78 -2.59
CA ILE A 101 -0.65 5.66 -2.29
C ILE A 101 -0.05 4.71 -3.33
N THR A 102 1.04 5.14 -3.98
CA THR A 102 1.75 4.32 -4.96
C THR A 102 3.19 4.13 -4.51
N LEU A 103 3.62 2.87 -4.43
CA LEU A 103 4.99 2.46 -4.20
C LEU A 103 5.53 1.95 -5.52
N LYS A 104 6.43 2.73 -6.13
CA LYS A 104 6.82 2.53 -7.52
C LYS A 104 8.31 2.29 -7.68
N ASP A 105 8.68 1.35 -8.56
CA ASP A 105 10.08 1.04 -8.91
C ASP A 105 10.93 0.70 -7.68
N ILE A 106 10.41 -0.14 -6.77
CA ILE A 106 11.09 -0.55 -5.55
C ILE A 106 11.72 -1.94 -5.75
N ALA A 107 13.04 -2.00 -5.62
CA ALA A 107 13.81 -3.25 -5.72
C ALA A 107 14.70 -3.43 -4.47
N ALA A 108 15.08 -4.67 -4.19
CA ALA A 108 15.95 -4.96 -3.06
C ALA A 108 17.30 -4.25 -3.19
N THR A 109 17.73 -3.59 -2.13
CA THR A 109 19.06 -2.98 -2.02
C THR A 109 20.02 -3.87 -1.25
N THR A 110 21.30 -3.77 -1.57
CA THR A 110 22.39 -4.49 -0.91
C THR A 110 23.54 -3.53 -0.57
N GLY A 111 24.35 -3.90 0.42
CA GLY A 111 25.52 -3.12 0.82
C GLY A 111 25.29 -2.28 2.08
N ASP A 112 26.32 -1.54 2.50
CA ASP A 112 26.31 -0.71 3.71
C ASP A 112 25.29 0.41 3.60
N GLY A 113 24.53 0.63 4.67
CA GLY A 113 23.47 1.65 4.73
C GLY A 113 22.18 1.28 4.02
N SER A 114 22.04 0.03 3.53
CA SER A 114 20.81 -0.44 2.88
C SER A 114 19.68 -0.72 3.87
N GLU A 115 19.96 -0.90 5.15
CA GLU A 115 19.00 -1.33 6.18
C GLU A 115 17.87 -0.33 6.47
N HIS A 116 18.04 0.91 6.07
CA HIS A 116 17.03 1.97 6.27
C HIS A 116 16.43 2.50 4.96
N LYS A 117 16.82 1.94 3.81
CA LYS A 117 16.22 2.30 2.52
C LYS A 117 14.78 1.80 2.41
N PHE A 118 14.04 2.33 1.45
CA PHE A 118 12.60 2.11 1.39
C PHE A 118 12.21 0.65 1.16
N ASP A 119 13.04 -0.16 0.51
CA ASP A 119 12.81 -1.62 0.39
C ASP A 119 12.84 -2.37 1.73
N LYS A 120 13.39 -1.76 2.79
CA LYS A 120 13.36 -2.26 4.18
C LYS A 120 12.28 -1.60 5.04
N TYR A 121 11.42 -0.77 4.42
CA TYR A 121 10.39 -0.05 5.15
C TYR A 121 9.43 -1.00 5.88
N ALA A 122 9.41 -0.89 7.21
CA ALA A 122 8.57 -1.71 8.10
C ALA A 122 7.55 -0.88 8.90
N GLY A 123 7.31 0.37 8.48
CA GLY A 123 6.35 1.28 9.10
C GLY A 123 4.90 0.98 8.73
N THR A 124 4.03 1.93 9.03
CA THR A 124 2.60 1.86 8.70
C THR A 124 2.27 2.70 7.48
N ILE A 125 1.47 2.14 6.58
CA ILE A 125 0.84 2.85 5.46
C ILE A 125 -0.66 2.88 5.71
N ASP A 126 -1.22 4.08 5.80
CA ASP A 126 -2.64 4.33 6.14
C ASP A 126 -3.35 5.02 4.97
N GLY A 127 -4.38 4.39 4.43
CA GLY A 127 -5.19 4.96 3.34
C GLY A 127 -6.07 6.14 3.76
N LYS A 128 -6.37 6.31 5.04
CA LYS A 128 -7.42 7.22 5.51
C LYS A 128 -6.93 8.38 6.38
N GLY A 129 -6.15 8.09 7.43
CA GLY A 129 -5.82 9.05 8.47
C GLY A 129 -7.00 9.41 9.39
N GLY A 130 -6.94 10.61 10.00
CA GLY A 130 -7.92 11.04 11.00
C GLY A 130 -9.21 11.66 10.44
N GLY A 131 -9.24 12.06 9.17
CA GLY A 131 -10.38 12.74 8.54
C GLY A 131 -11.41 11.80 7.90
N THR A 132 -12.31 12.39 7.13
CA THR A 132 -13.29 11.67 6.31
C THR A 132 -12.79 11.59 4.86
N VAL A 133 -12.83 10.39 4.29
CA VAL A 133 -12.56 10.13 2.87
C VAL A 133 -13.81 9.54 2.26
N ASN A 134 -14.41 10.25 1.28
CA ASN A 134 -15.67 9.83 0.66
C ASN A 134 -15.46 8.91 -0.56
N GLY A 135 -14.26 8.89 -1.16
CA GLY A 135 -13.92 8.03 -2.29
C GLY A 135 -13.09 6.81 -1.88
N GLU A 136 -12.66 6.05 -2.88
CA GLU A 136 -11.84 4.83 -2.69
C GLU A 136 -10.48 5.16 -2.06
N LYS A 137 -10.06 4.34 -1.12
CA LYS A 137 -8.72 4.35 -0.51
C LYS A 137 -7.89 3.25 -1.13
N LYS A 138 -6.94 3.62 -2.00
CA LYS A 138 -6.19 2.68 -2.84
C LYS A 138 -4.70 2.68 -2.50
N LEU A 139 -4.10 1.48 -2.46
CA LEU A 139 -2.65 1.27 -2.47
C LEU A 139 -2.25 0.53 -3.74
N VAL A 140 -1.20 1.00 -4.39
CA VAL A 140 -0.64 0.39 -5.60
C VAL A 140 0.83 0.04 -5.36
N PHE A 141 1.17 -1.23 -5.58
CA PHE A 141 2.55 -1.69 -5.76
C PHE A 141 2.79 -1.77 -7.28
N ASP A 142 3.59 -0.84 -7.82
CA ASP A 142 3.87 -0.71 -9.26
C ASP A 142 5.36 -0.99 -9.52
N HIS A 143 5.67 -2.10 -10.16
CA HIS A 143 7.04 -2.57 -10.33
C HIS A 143 7.79 -2.67 -8.99
N TYR A 144 7.15 -3.36 -8.03
CA TYR A 144 7.70 -3.62 -6.70
C TYR A 144 8.25 -5.05 -6.67
N THR A 145 9.58 -5.20 -6.57
CA THR A 145 10.25 -6.50 -6.80
C THR A 145 11.02 -7.00 -5.57
N THR A 146 10.45 -6.83 -4.38
CA THR A 146 11.02 -7.31 -3.11
C THR A 146 9.94 -7.57 -2.08
N SER A 147 10.31 -7.92 -0.84
CA SER A 147 9.38 -8.06 0.28
C SER A 147 8.92 -6.71 0.80
N PHE A 148 7.65 -6.59 1.12
CA PHE A 148 7.10 -5.48 1.87
C PHE A 148 6.91 -5.88 3.34
N LEU A 149 7.62 -5.20 4.25
CA LEU A 149 7.68 -5.51 5.68
C LEU A 149 6.69 -4.69 6.52
N GLY A 150 6.09 -3.66 5.92
CA GLY A 150 5.22 -2.70 6.59
C GLY A 150 3.84 -3.25 6.95
N THR A 151 3.07 -2.42 7.66
CA THR A 151 1.68 -2.69 8.01
C THR A 151 0.76 -1.83 7.15
N LEU A 152 -0.27 -2.43 6.56
CA LEU A 152 -1.30 -1.73 5.78
C LEU A 152 -2.57 -1.56 6.60
N GLN A 153 -3.21 -0.39 6.51
CA GLN A 153 -4.49 -0.15 7.18
C GLN A 153 -5.38 0.82 6.41
N ASN A 154 -6.69 0.63 6.55
CA ASN A 154 -7.73 1.50 6.00
C ASN A 154 -7.71 1.62 4.46
N PHE A 155 -7.48 0.53 3.74
CA PHE A 155 -7.58 0.48 2.29
C PHE A 155 -8.84 -0.25 1.84
N ASP A 156 -9.54 0.32 0.86
CA ASP A 156 -10.61 -0.38 0.15
C ASP A 156 -10.02 -1.33 -0.91
N LYS A 157 -8.88 -0.94 -1.49
CA LYS A 157 -8.22 -1.71 -2.55
C LYS A 157 -6.71 -1.69 -2.44
N VAL A 158 -6.10 -2.87 -2.61
CA VAL A 158 -4.66 -3.04 -2.88
C VAL A 158 -4.51 -3.61 -4.29
N GLN A 159 -3.62 -3.04 -5.10
CA GLN A 159 -3.31 -3.48 -6.45
C GLN A 159 -1.81 -3.77 -6.60
N VAL A 160 -1.48 -4.88 -7.21
CA VAL A 160 -0.12 -5.29 -7.57
C VAL A 160 -0.03 -5.30 -9.09
N THR A 161 0.78 -4.43 -9.66
CA THR A 161 0.83 -4.13 -11.11
C THR A 161 2.27 -3.88 -11.59
N GLY A 162 2.45 -3.54 -12.86
CA GLY A 162 3.75 -3.13 -13.40
C GLY A 162 4.81 -4.24 -13.43
N ASN A 163 4.41 -5.50 -13.61
CA ASN A 163 5.29 -6.67 -13.51
C ASN A 163 5.99 -6.79 -12.14
N SER A 164 5.29 -6.47 -11.07
CA SER A 164 5.77 -6.65 -9.70
C SER A 164 6.02 -8.13 -9.37
N ASP A 165 7.02 -8.38 -8.53
CA ASP A 165 7.23 -9.67 -7.83
C ASP A 165 7.30 -9.38 -6.32
N LEU A 166 6.13 -9.17 -5.73
CA LEU A 166 5.93 -8.70 -4.37
C LEU A 166 5.78 -9.86 -3.41
N ALA A 167 6.49 -9.81 -2.26
CA ALA A 167 6.16 -10.64 -1.12
C ALA A 167 5.59 -9.79 0.02
N LEU A 168 4.48 -10.23 0.62
CA LEU A 168 3.89 -9.60 1.80
C LEU A 168 4.25 -10.41 3.05
N ASP A 169 5.03 -9.80 3.93
CA ASP A 169 5.51 -10.44 5.16
C ASP A 169 4.53 -10.31 6.33
N LYS A 170 3.43 -9.58 6.14
CA LYS A 170 2.34 -9.48 7.11
C LYS A 170 0.99 -9.80 6.46
N ALA A 171 0.09 -10.36 7.26
CA ALA A 171 -1.28 -10.58 6.85
C ALA A 171 -1.99 -9.25 6.59
N LEU A 172 -2.82 -9.20 5.55
CA LEU A 172 -3.61 -8.01 5.22
C LEU A 172 -4.80 -7.83 6.19
N GLY A 173 -5.31 -8.93 6.72
CA GLY A 173 -6.39 -8.91 7.73
C GLY A 173 -7.65 -8.19 7.26
N ASN A 174 -8.39 -7.60 8.21
CA ASN A 174 -9.64 -6.86 7.93
C ASN A 174 -9.40 -5.39 7.54
N THR A 175 -8.15 -4.97 7.37
CA THR A 175 -7.78 -3.57 7.10
C THR A 175 -7.70 -3.26 5.61
N VAL A 176 -7.85 -4.29 4.77
CA VAL A 176 -7.91 -4.23 3.29
C VAL A 176 -9.15 -4.99 2.84
N ALA A 177 -10.00 -4.37 2.02
CA ALA A 177 -11.24 -4.99 1.57
C ALA A 177 -11.07 -5.82 0.30
N SER A 178 -10.24 -5.37 -0.65
CA SER A 178 -10.01 -6.07 -1.92
C SER A 178 -8.56 -6.04 -2.36
N LEU A 179 -8.16 -7.08 -3.12
CA LEU A 179 -6.84 -7.24 -3.69
C LEU A 179 -6.96 -7.58 -5.17
N THR A 180 -6.21 -6.88 -6.01
CA THR A 180 -6.07 -7.20 -7.43
C THR A 180 -4.60 -7.48 -7.75
N VAL A 181 -4.32 -8.59 -8.41
CA VAL A 181 -3.00 -8.88 -8.98
C VAL A 181 -3.14 -8.86 -10.49
N ASP A 182 -2.50 -7.88 -11.14
CA ASP A 182 -2.60 -7.69 -12.58
C ASP A 182 -1.74 -8.69 -13.36
N ALA A 183 -2.08 -8.91 -14.62
CA ALA A 183 -1.34 -9.80 -15.51
C ALA A 183 0.15 -9.39 -15.59
N GLY A 184 1.04 -10.37 -15.58
CA GLY A 184 2.48 -10.17 -15.54
C GLY A 184 3.06 -9.94 -14.13
N SER A 185 2.23 -9.65 -13.13
CA SER A 185 2.67 -9.46 -11.74
C SER A 185 2.51 -10.75 -10.91
N ALA A 186 3.36 -10.87 -9.90
CA ALA A 186 3.30 -11.94 -8.91
C ALA A 186 3.18 -11.37 -7.49
N LEU A 187 2.42 -12.05 -6.65
CA LEU A 187 2.28 -11.77 -5.23
C LEU A 187 2.51 -13.06 -4.44
N ARG A 188 3.38 -12.99 -3.43
CA ARG A 188 3.57 -14.07 -2.45
C ARG A 188 3.04 -13.65 -1.08
N PHE A 189 2.25 -14.50 -0.46
CA PHE A 189 1.90 -14.38 0.95
C PHE A 189 2.87 -15.19 1.82
N ASN A 190 3.55 -14.50 2.74
CA ASN A 190 4.46 -15.10 3.72
C ASN A 190 3.79 -15.27 5.10
N GLN A 191 2.47 -15.11 5.18
CA GLN A 191 1.65 -15.32 6.38
C GLN A 191 0.26 -15.88 5.97
N ASP A 192 -0.41 -16.51 6.90
CA ASP A 192 -1.78 -16.97 6.69
C ASP A 192 -2.73 -15.80 6.36
N GLN A 193 -3.58 -16.00 5.35
CA GLN A 193 -4.62 -15.05 4.96
C GLN A 193 -5.99 -15.70 5.14
N GLY A 194 -6.78 -15.16 6.06
CA GLY A 194 -8.17 -15.59 6.27
C GLY A 194 -9.11 -15.09 5.17
N ALA A 195 -10.36 -15.52 5.22
CA ALA A 195 -11.43 -15.14 4.28
C ALA A 195 -11.89 -13.68 4.48
N THR A 196 -10.98 -12.72 4.34
CA THR A 196 -11.27 -11.29 4.57
C THR A 196 -11.19 -10.44 3.30
N LEU A 197 -10.53 -10.95 2.26
CA LEU A 197 -10.23 -10.23 1.02
C LEU A 197 -11.11 -10.71 -0.13
N ASP A 198 -11.66 -9.78 -0.90
CA ASP A 198 -12.15 -10.04 -2.24
C ASP A 198 -10.94 -10.00 -3.20
N ILE A 199 -10.62 -11.13 -3.81
CA ILE A 199 -9.44 -11.28 -4.67
C ILE A 199 -9.84 -11.29 -6.13
N THR A 200 -9.10 -10.53 -6.97
CA THR A 200 -9.13 -10.66 -8.43
C THR A 200 -7.69 -10.94 -8.90
N ASN A 201 -7.42 -12.20 -9.25
CA ASN A 201 -6.11 -12.65 -9.65
C ASN A 201 -6.01 -12.81 -11.17
N ASN A 202 -5.40 -11.85 -11.85
CA ASN A 202 -5.03 -11.95 -13.28
C ASN A 202 -3.55 -12.29 -13.50
N GLY A 203 -2.74 -12.28 -12.43
CA GLY A 203 -1.32 -12.60 -12.44
C GLY A 203 -1.01 -13.94 -11.79
N THR A 204 -0.08 -13.95 -10.86
CA THR A 204 0.26 -15.15 -10.07
C THR A 204 0.19 -14.84 -8.59
N ILE A 205 -0.62 -15.57 -7.83
CA ILE A 205 -0.58 -15.58 -6.37
C ILE A 205 0.13 -16.84 -5.91
N ARG A 206 1.18 -16.68 -5.12
CA ARG A 206 1.95 -17.77 -4.50
C ARG A 206 1.67 -17.81 -3.00
N THR A 207 1.50 -19.00 -2.45
CA THR A 207 1.37 -19.17 -1.01
C THR A 207 2.10 -20.42 -0.52
N SER A 208 2.89 -20.25 0.54
CA SER A 208 3.42 -21.33 1.37
C SER A 208 2.69 -21.45 2.71
N HIS A 209 1.67 -20.61 2.92
CA HIS A 209 0.82 -20.49 4.10
C HIS A 209 -0.64 -20.71 3.73
N ASN A 210 -1.53 -20.70 4.70
CA ASN A 210 -2.96 -20.89 4.42
C ASN A 210 -3.56 -19.63 3.78
N LEU A 211 -4.31 -19.81 2.72
CA LEU A 211 -5.08 -18.77 2.04
C LEU A 211 -6.51 -19.25 1.88
N THR A 212 -7.45 -18.52 2.49
CA THR A 212 -8.89 -18.81 2.37
C THR A 212 -9.57 -17.73 1.52
N LEU A 213 -10.31 -18.12 0.51
CA LEU A 213 -11.07 -17.20 -0.33
C LEU A 213 -12.35 -16.73 0.40
N LYS A 214 -12.64 -15.44 0.29
CA LYS A 214 -13.89 -14.84 0.79
C LYS A 214 -15.01 -14.91 -0.25
N SER A 215 -14.67 -14.76 -1.51
CA SER A 215 -15.60 -14.71 -2.65
C SER A 215 -15.00 -15.39 -3.86
N ALA A 216 -15.82 -15.62 -4.89
CA ALA A 216 -15.35 -16.17 -6.15
C ALA A 216 -14.30 -15.26 -6.79
N ASP A 217 -13.22 -15.86 -7.30
CA ASP A 217 -12.22 -15.15 -8.10
C ASP A 217 -12.53 -15.32 -9.60
N THR A 218 -12.86 -14.21 -10.24
CA THR A 218 -13.14 -14.16 -11.68
C THR A 218 -11.91 -13.87 -12.53
N GLY A 219 -10.76 -13.66 -11.92
CA GLY A 219 -9.48 -13.44 -12.59
C GLY A 219 -8.99 -14.69 -13.32
N THR A 220 -8.13 -14.50 -14.32
CA THR A 220 -7.61 -15.57 -15.19
C THR A 220 -6.20 -16.03 -14.82
N GLY A 221 -5.68 -15.56 -13.70
CA GLY A 221 -4.34 -15.82 -13.23
C GLY A 221 -4.14 -17.22 -12.64
N THR A 222 -3.00 -17.39 -11.99
CA THR A 222 -2.61 -18.67 -11.38
C THR A 222 -2.48 -18.55 -9.88
N TYR A 223 -3.06 -19.48 -9.13
CA TYR A 223 -2.71 -19.75 -7.75
C TYR A 223 -1.65 -20.85 -7.72
N TRP A 224 -0.49 -20.55 -7.15
CA TRP A 224 0.60 -21.50 -6.98
C TRP A 224 0.75 -21.82 -5.49
N VAL A 225 0.31 -23.00 -5.10
CA VAL A 225 0.36 -23.51 -3.73
C VAL A 225 1.70 -24.21 -3.53
N GLU A 226 2.61 -23.58 -2.79
CA GLU A 226 3.96 -24.06 -2.49
C GLU A 226 4.06 -24.70 -1.10
N GLY A 227 3.00 -24.58 -0.29
CA GLY A 227 2.82 -25.11 1.05
C GLY A 227 1.50 -24.62 1.64
N GLY A 228 1.16 -25.04 2.87
CA GLY A 228 -0.11 -24.68 3.49
C GLY A 228 -1.33 -25.20 2.73
N THR A 229 -2.43 -24.50 2.84
CA THR A 229 -3.71 -24.86 2.20
C THR A 229 -4.31 -23.68 1.46
N LEU A 230 -4.64 -23.86 0.18
CA LEU A 230 -5.59 -22.99 -0.51
C LEU A 230 -6.99 -23.52 -0.24
N ASP A 231 -7.73 -22.80 0.59
CA ASP A 231 -9.13 -23.12 0.91
C ASP A 231 -10.06 -22.25 0.07
N LEU A 232 -10.80 -22.89 -0.83
CA LEU A 232 -11.74 -22.19 -1.70
C LEU A 232 -13.02 -21.81 -0.95
N ALA A 233 -13.29 -22.38 0.22
CA ALA A 233 -14.50 -22.13 1.02
C ALA A 233 -15.80 -22.30 0.18
N GLY A 234 -15.82 -23.20 -0.81
CA GLY A 234 -16.91 -23.39 -1.74
C GLY A 234 -17.02 -22.31 -2.84
N GLN A 235 -16.00 -21.46 -3.00
CA GLN A 235 -16.00 -20.41 -4.02
C GLN A 235 -15.41 -20.91 -5.34
N ALA A 236 -15.89 -20.35 -6.45
CA ALA A 236 -15.36 -20.63 -7.78
C ALA A 236 -14.05 -19.84 -8.05
N VAL A 237 -13.12 -20.47 -8.75
CA VAL A 237 -11.91 -19.86 -9.29
C VAL A 237 -11.90 -20.06 -10.80
N SER A 238 -11.87 -18.95 -11.55
CA SER A 238 -11.81 -18.99 -13.03
C SER A 238 -10.41 -19.23 -13.56
N GLY A 239 -9.40 -18.91 -12.77
CA GLY A 239 -7.99 -19.07 -13.12
C GLY A 239 -7.48 -20.51 -12.91
N LYS A 240 -6.16 -20.65 -13.01
CA LYS A 240 -5.47 -21.93 -12.84
C LYS A 240 -5.04 -22.12 -11.37
N ILE A 241 -5.14 -23.35 -10.87
CA ILE A 241 -4.55 -23.77 -9.60
C ILE A 241 -3.41 -24.76 -9.89
N SER A 242 -2.23 -24.49 -9.37
CA SER A 242 -1.04 -25.34 -9.46
C SER A 242 -0.54 -25.63 -8.04
N ILE A 243 -0.37 -26.91 -7.71
CA ILE A 243 0.05 -27.34 -6.38
C ILE A 243 1.38 -28.06 -6.53
N SER A 244 2.46 -27.50 -5.96
CA SER A 244 3.77 -28.15 -5.88
C SER A 244 3.96 -28.80 -4.52
N ALA A 245 3.39 -28.21 -3.46
CA ALA A 245 3.30 -28.75 -2.11
C ALA A 245 2.09 -28.15 -1.40
N GLY A 246 1.64 -28.76 -0.29
CA GLY A 246 0.45 -28.31 0.44
C GLY A 246 -0.86 -28.96 -0.07
N ALA A 247 -1.98 -28.28 0.13
CA ALA A 247 -3.30 -28.82 -0.12
C ALA A 247 -4.26 -27.83 -0.78
N LEU A 248 -5.29 -28.38 -1.44
CA LEU A 248 -6.50 -27.67 -1.87
C LEU A 248 -7.67 -28.18 -1.01
N ALA A 249 -8.47 -27.29 -0.48
CA ALA A 249 -9.61 -27.64 0.37
C ALA A 249 -10.90 -26.96 -0.10
N ASN A 250 -12.05 -27.54 0.31
CA ASN A 250 -13.40 -27.00 0.13
C ASN A 250 -13.67 -26.49 -1.28
N THR A 251 -13.37 -27.32 -2.27
CA THR A 251 -13.71 -27.06 -3.69
C THR A 251 -15.22 -27.03 -3.86
N ALA A 252 -15.71 -26.20 -4.78
CA ALA A 252 -17.13 -26.11 -5.14
C ALA A 252 -17.61 -27.39 -5.84
#